data_87a74d9aaa25904423e4abe3e598ea19
#
_entry.id   87a74d9aaa25904423e4abe3e598ea19
#
_cell.length_a   1.000
_cell.length_b   1.000
_cell.length_c   1.000
_cell.angle_alpha   90.00
_cell.angle_beta   90.00
_cell.angle_gamma   90.00
#
_symmetry.space_group_name_H-M   'P 1'
#
loop_
_entity.id
_entity.type
_entity.pdbx_description
1 polymer ?
#
loop_
_entity_poly.entity_id
_entity_poly.type
_entity_poly.pdbx_seq_one_letter_code
_entity_poly.pdbx_strand_id
1 'polypeptide(L)'
;MPRIRREAAQLLVRKKWSTRKVARHFGFNQSTIVRWFAKSKIYGYHDIPTKSSKPKHHPKQLSKEIVWKIFHQRLQNKRCAEVVHQELLNQGIKVSLSSVKRTLDRSGLLKKRSPWKRYHPHVDRPYPLKQGDLVEIDTIHLMINERQRIYVFVLIDVYSRWVYAKCYSRMNSNMMITFVKEAEKNSNFKFNMLQSDHGPEFGNWFVTQIKKYHRYTRIGKPNDNSHVERFNRTVQEECIDRVKTNPRSINCALKKYLRYYNYERLHMGINFKTPSQLINKVMQSY
;
A
#
# COMPACT_ATOMS: atom_id res chain seq x y z
N MET A 1 -5.65 -43.48 11.51
CA MET A 1 -6.20 -44.05 10.24
C MET A 1 -5.17 -44.82 9.40
N PRO A 2 -3.94 -44.32 9.06
CA PRO A 2 -2.96 -45.13 8.26
C PRO A 2 -2.63 -46.48 8.87
N ARG A 3 -2.35 -46.51 10.18
CA ARG A 3 -2.04 -47.75 10.96
C ARG A 3 -3.17 -48.76 10.93
N ILE A 4 -4.42 -48.33 11.16
CA ILE A 4 -5.61 -49.24 11.14
C ILE A 4 -5.75 -49.91 9.77
N ARG A 5 -5.48 -49.20 8.67
CA ARG A 5 -5.54 -49.76 7.31
C ARG A 5 -4.50 -50.84 7.11
N ARG A 6 -3.30 -50.66 7.61
CA ARG A 6 -2.23 -51.68 7.61
C ARG A 6 -2.64 -52.89 8.42
N GLU A 7 -3.12 -52.70 9.65
CA GLU A 7 -3.57 -53.78 10.53
C GLU A 7 -4.70 -54.58 9.93
N ALA A 8 -5.70 -53.92 9.31
CA ALA A 8 -6.79 -54.60 8.60
C ALA A 8 -6.26 -55.45 7.44
N ALA A 9 -5.30 -54.95 6.66
CA ALA A 9 -4.66 -55.71 5.58
C ALA A 9 -3.84 -56.91 6.11
N GLN A 10 -3.14 -56.74 7.22
CA GLN A 10 -2.37 -57.81 7.87
C GLN A 10 -3.25 -58.94 8.38
N LEU A 11 -4.44 -58.67 8.93
CA LEU A 11 -5.37 -59.67 9.36
C LEU A 11 -5.89 -60.53 8.17
N LEU A 12 -6.09 -59.93 7.00
CA LEU A 12 -6.46 -60.65 5.79
C LEU A 12 -5.33 -61.59 5.30
N VAL A 13 -4.06 -61.11 5.33
CA VAL A 13 -2.92 -61.90 4.82
C VAL A 13 -2.43 -62.91 5.83
N ARG A 14 -2.15 -62.51 7.07
CA ARG A 14 -1.49 -63.39 8.06
C ARG A 14 -2.48 -64.31 8.76
N LYS A 15 -3.68 -63.83 9.13
CA LYS A 15 -4.68 -64.64 9.82
C LYS A 15 -5.75 -65.19 8.93
N LYS A 16 -5.67 -64.96 7.60
CA LYS A 16 -6.61 -65.45 6.57
C LYS A 16 -8.07 -65.16 6.90
N TRP A 17 -8.34 -64.03 7.60
CA TRP A 17 -9.69 -63.63 7.90
C TRP A 17 -10.42 -63.17 6.64
N SER A 18 -11.75 -63.44 6.58
CA SER A 18 -12.54 -62.93 5.47
C SER A 18 -12.73 -61.41 5.58
N THR A 19 -12.90 -60.74 4.44
CA THR A 19 -13.10 -59.30 4.38
C THR A 19 -14.31 -58.85 5.22
N ARG A 20 -15.35 -59.69 5.32
CA ARG A 20 -16.54 -59.44 6.15
C ARG A 20 -16.17 -59.49 7.66
N LYS A 21 -15.34 -60.45 8.07
CA LYS A 21 -14.89 -60.55 9.46
C LYS A 21 -14.05 -59.37 9.87
N VAL A 22 -13.10 -58.96 9.02
CA VAL A 22 -12.26 -57.75 9.27
C VAL A 22 -13.11 -56.49 9.30
N ALA A 23 -14.11 -56.37 8.40
CA ALA A 23 -15.00 -55.23 8.37
C ALA A 23 -15.81 -55.08 9.69
N ARG A 24 -16.37 -56.20 10.20
CA ARG A 24 -17.03 -56.20 11.51
C ARG A 24 -16.10 -55.87 12.67
N HIS A 25 -14.88 -56.39 12.65
CA HIS A 25 -13.87 -56.16 13.69
C HIS A 25 -13.49 -54.70 13.84
N PHE A 26 -13.32 -53.99 12.72
CA PHE A 26 -12.94 -52.57 12.73
C PHE A 26 -14.10 -51.60 12.61
N GLY A 27 -15.35 -52.08 12.48
CA GLY A 27 -16.52 -51.21 12.34
C GLY A 27 -16.64 -50.47 10.99
N PHE A 28 -16.03 -51.02 9.91
CA PHE A 28 -16.08 -50.44 8.60
C PHE A 28 -16.90 -51.25 7.59
N ASN A 29 -17.31 -50.64 6.50
CA ASN A 29 -17.94 -51.36 5.41
C ASN A 29 -16.95 -52.33 4.73
N GLN A 30 -17.43 -53.50 4.29
CA GLN A 30 -16.64 -54.50 3.59
C GLN A 30 -15.91 -53.93 2.37
N SER A 31 -16.58 -53.10 1.58
CA SER A 31 -15.96 -52.44 0.40
C SER A 31 -14.76 -51.53 0.74
N THR A 32 -14.77 -50.98 1.95
CA THR A 32 -13.64 -50.19 2.46
C THR A 32 -12.42 -51.07 2.76
N ILE A 33 -12.66 -52.24 3.36
CA ILE A 33 -11.61 -53.23 3.64
C ILE A 33 -11.01 -53.76 2.34
N VAL A 34 -11.84 -54.09 1.36
CA VAL A 34 -11.37 -54.53 0.01
C VAL A 34 -10.46 -53.46 -0.63
N ARG A 35 -10.86 -52.18 -0.59
CA ARG A 35 -10.04 -51.08 -1.10
C ARG A 35 -8.73 -50.91 -0.33
N TRP A 36 -8.71 -51.12 0.97
CA TRP A 36 -7.49 -51.05 1.77
C TRP A 36 -6.55 -52.23 1.45
N PHE A 37 -7.13 -53.43 1.26
CA PHE A 37 -6.37 -54.62 0.88
C PHE A 37 -5.71 -54.41 -0.50
N ALA A 38 -6.45 -53.94 -1.49
CA ALA A 38 -5.88 -53.62 -2.80
C ALA A 38 -4.73 -52.61 -2.69
N LYS A 39 -4.84 -51.60 -1.85
CA LYS A 39 -3.75 -50.63 -1.60
C LYS A 39 -2.57 -51.24 -0.86
N SER A 40 -2.79 -52.20 0.07
CA SER A 40 -1.67 -52.84 0.79
C SER A 40 -0.69 -53.57 -0.12
N LYS A 41 -1.11 -54.02 -1.30
CA LYS A 41 -0.23 -54.62 -2.31
C LYS A 41 0.85 -53.66 -2.79
N ILE A 42 0.54 -52.35 -2.79
CA ILE A 42 1.50 -51.29 -3.20
C ILE A 42 2.40 -50.86 -2.03
N TYR A 43 1.83 -50.76 -0.81
CA TYR A 43 2.54 -50.24 0.36
C TYR A 43 3.23 -51.35 1.21
N GLY A 44 2.98 -52.62 0.90
CA GLY A 44 3.59 -53.74 1.64
C GLY A 44 3.26 -53.72 3.12
N TYR A 45 4.29 -53.75 3.95
CA TYR A 45 4.18 -53.70 5.42
C TYR A 45 4.09 -52.30 6.01
N HIS A 46 4.16 -51.24 5.19
CA HIS A 46 4.11 -49.86 5.65
C HIS A 46 2.68 -49.37 5.86
N ASP A 47 2.57 -48.29 6.60
CA ASP A 47 1.25 -47.62 6.83
C ASP A 47 0.66 -47.12 5.52
N ILE A 48 -0.63 -47.41 5.27
CA ILE A 48 -1.32 -46.97 4.07
C ILE A 48 -1.77 -45.52 4.27
N PRO A 49 -1.12 -44.53 3.60
CA PRO A 49 -1.38 -43.11 3.85
C PRO A 49 -2.78 -42.68 3.41
N THR A 50 -3.27 -41.64 4.06
CA THR A 50 -4.48 -40.96 3.62
C THR A 50 -4.11 -40.01 2.50
N LYS A 51 -4.61 -40.25 1.29
CA LYS A 51 -4.44 -39.28 0.18
C LYS A 51 -5.24 -38.02 0.51
N SER A 52 -4.69 -36.88 0.19
CA SER A 52 -5.39 -35.59 0.32
C SER A 52 -6.66 -35.63 -0.54
N SER A 53 -7.79 -35.25 0.08
CA SER A 53 -9.05 -35.02 -0.64
C SER A 53 -9.12 -33.62 -1.25
N LYS A 54 -8.10 -32.82 -1.05
CA LYS A 54 -8.05 -31.46 -1.57
C LYS A 54 -8.02 -31.48 -3.10
N PRO A 55 -8.89 -30.74 -3.77
CA PRO A 55 -8.88 -30.64 -5.23
C PRO A 55 -7.52 -30.17 -5.74
N LYS A 56 -7.03 -30.79 -6.82
CA LYS A 56 -5.77 -30.40 -7.48
C LYS A 56 -5.87 -29.02 -8.13
N HIS A 57 -7.06 -28.69 -8.63
CA HIS A 57 -7.35 -27.42 -9.28
C HIS A 57 -8.64 -26.84 -8.69
N HIS A 58 -8.66 -25.54 -8.47
CA HIS A 58 -9.85 -24.83 -8.03
C HIS A 58 -10.60 -24.30 -9.27
N PRO A 59 -11.90 -24.56 -9.45
CA PRO A 59 -12.65 -24.14 -10.66
C PRO A 59 -12.57 -22.63 -10.94
N LYS A 60 -12.47 -21.82 -9.89
CA LYS A 60 -12.34 -20.35 -9.97
C LYS A 60 -10.89 -19.88 -9.74
N GLN A 61 -9.90 -20.68 -10.10
CA GLN A 61 -8.50 -20.25 -9.99
C GLN A 61 -8.20 -19.17 -11.03
N LEU A 62 -7.53 -18.10 -10.61
CA LEU A 62 -7.09 -17.05 -11.53
C LEU A 62 -6.11 -17.64 -12.58
N SER A 63 -6.21 -17.17 -13.81
CA SER A 63 -5.26 -17.50 -14.86
C SER A 63 -3.85 -17.02 -14.49
N LYS A 64 -2.84 -17.68 -15.02
CA LYS A 64 -1.42 -17.30 -14.80
C LYS A 64 -1.15 -15.86 -15.25
N GLU A 65 -1.79 -15.42 -16.31
CA GLU A 65 -1.68 -14.07 -16.84
C GLU A 65 -2.20 -13.01 -15.84
N ILE A 66 -3.38 -13.22 -15.24
CA ILE A 66 -3.93 -12.30 -14.22
C ILE A 66 -3.04 -12.28 -12.98
N VAL A 67 -2.54 -13.44 -12.55
CA VAL A 67 -1.60 -13.54 -11.43
C VAL A 67 -0.33 -12.74 -11.71
N TRP A 68 0.22 -12.86 -12.92
CA TRP A 68 1.40 -12.10 -13.34
C TRP A 68 1.13 -10.58 -13.33
N LYS A 69 -0.01 -10.13 -13.84
CA LYS A 69 -0.41 -8.71 -13.81
C LYS A 69 -0.52 -8.17 -12.39
N ILE A 70 -1.09 -8.95 -11.45
CA ILE A 70 -1.15 -8.58 -10.02
C ILE A 70 0.26 -8.38 -9.46
N PHE A 71 1.20 -9.29 -9.74
CA PHE A 71 2.58 -9.17 -9.27
C PHE A 71 3.29 -7.99 -9.89
N HIS A 72 3.18 -7.82 -11.19
CA HIS A 72 3.82 -6.73 -11.92
C HIS A 72 3.41 -5.37 -11.37
N GLN A 73 2.11 -5.11 -11.20
CA GLN A 73 1.60 -3.88 -10.60
C GLN A 73 2.12 -3.67 -9.16
N ARG A 74 2.12 -4.74 -8.36
CA ARG A 74 2.61 -4.66 -6.98
C ARG A 74 4.10 -4.34 -6.90
N LEU A 75 4.92 -4.95 -7.74
CA LEU A 75 6.37 -4.79 -7.72
C LEU A 75 6.81 -3.45 -8.30
N GLN A 76 6.17 -2.99 -9.37
CA GLN A 76 6.48 -1.70 -9.97
C GLN A 76 6.21 -0.54 -9.01
N ASN A 77 5.03 -0.50 -8.44
CA ASN A 77 4.54 0.67 -7.71
C ASN A 77 4.58 0.51 -6.19
N LYS A 78 4.90 -0.68 -5.66
CA LYS A 78 4.88 -1.02 -4.21
C LYS A 78 3.59 -0.59 -3.49
N ARG A 79 2.46 -0.53 -4.21
CA ARG A 79 1.17 -0.05 -3.71
C ARG A 79 0.43 -1.12 -2.91
N CYS A 80 -0.52 -0.72 -2.05
CA CYS A 80 -1.37 -1.66 -1.31
C CYS A 80 -2.30 -2.45 -2.25
N ALA A 81 -2.85 -3.56 -1.76
CA ALA A 81 -3.70 -4.45 -2.57
C ALA A 81 -4.96 -3.76 -3.10
N GLU A 82 -5.50 -2.80 -2.37
CA GLU A 82 -6.66 -2.01 -2.77
C GLU A 82 -6.36 -1.15 -4.00
N VAL A 83 -5.20 -0.51 -4.04
CA VAL A 83 -4.76 0.29 -5.20
C VAL A 83 -4.47 -0.61 -6.39
N VAL A 84 -3.74 -1.72 -6.19
CA VAL A 84 -3.49 -2.72 -7.25
C VAL A 84 -4.80 -3.22 -7.85
N HIS A 85 -5.80 -3.51 -7.01
CA HIS A 85 -7.13 -3.92 -7.47
C HIS A 85 -7.79 -2.85 -8.34
N GLN A 86 -7.76 -1.57 -7.92
CA GLN A 86 -8.35 -0.47 -8.67
C GLN A 86 -7.61 -0.22 -10.00
N GLU A 87 -6.28 -0.31 -10.02
CA GLU A 87 -5.49 -0.21 -11.25
C GLU A 87 -5.84 -1.31 -12.25
N LEU A 88 -6.05 -2.56 -11.78
CA LEU A 88 -6.50 -3.66 -12.62
C LEU A 88 -7.91 -3.43 -13.17
N LEU A 89 -8.84 -2.93 -12.35
CA LEU A 89 -10.18 -2.56 -12.81
C LEU A 89 -10.15 -1.48 -13.88
N ASN A 90 -9.30 -0.46 -13.71
CA ASN A 90 -9.11 0.62 -14.70
C ASN A 90 -8.53 0.09 -16.03
N GLN A 91 -7.79 -1.03 -16.00
CA GLN A 91 -7.31 -1.75 -17.20
C GLN A 91 -8.35 -2.72 -17.78
N GLY A 92 -9.58 -2.73 -17.28
CA GLY A 92 -10.65 -3.63 -17.73
C GLY A 92 -10.57 -5.06 -17.16
N ILE A 93 -9.65 -5.34 -16.23
CA ILE A 93 -9.44 -6.66 -15.65
C ILE A 93 -10.36 -6.85 -14.45
N LYS A 94 -11.44 -7.60 -14.61
CA LYS A 94 -12.39 -7.91 -13.55
C LYS A 94 -11.86 -9.00 -12.62
N VAL A 95 -11.38 -8.61 -11.45
CA VAL A 95 -10.89 -9.50 -10.39
C VAL A 95 -11.39 -9.00 -9.03
N SER A 96 -11.71 -9.88 -8.09
CA SER A 96 -12.13 -9.44 -6.77
C SER A 96 -10.94 -8.99 -5.90
N LEU A 97 -11.14 -7.99 -5.05
CA LEU A 97 -10.12 -7.53 -4.08
C LEU A 97 -9.61 -8.68 -3.19
N SER A 98 -10.50 -9.60 -2.79
CA SER A 98 -10.13 -10.78 -2.00
C SER A 98 -9.20 -11.73 -2.76
N SER A 99 -9.37 -11.85 -4.09
CA SER A 99 -8.46 -12.65 -4.93
C SER A 99 -7.09 -11.98 -5.06
N VAL A 100 -7.05 -10.67 -5.25
CA VAL A 100 -5.80 -9.89 -5.26
C VAL A 100 -5.06 -10.06 -3.93
N LYS A 101 -5.75 -9.84 -2.80
CA LYS A 101 -5.14 -10.01 -1.46
C LYS A 101 -4.58 -11.42 -1.24
N ARG A 102 -5.36 -12.45 -1.54
CA ARG A 102 -4.89 -13.85 -1.40
C ARG A 102 -3.71 -14.18 -2.31
N THR A 103 -3.68 -13.64 -3.51
CA THR A 103 -2.56 -13.84 -4.45
C THR A 103 -1.28 -13.19 -3.93
N LEU A 104 -1.36 -11.95 -3.47
CA LEU A 104 -0.22 -11.23 -2.89
C LEU A 104 0.26 -11.85 -1.56
N ASP A 105 -0.67 -12.35 -0.72
CA ASP A 105 -0.36 -13.01 0.55
C ASP A 105 0.42 -14.31 0.34
N ARG A 106 -0.05 -15.17 -0.58
CA ARG A 106 0.64 -16.43 -0.92
C ARG A 106 2.08 -16.23 -1.41
N SER A 107 2.37 -15.07 -1.96
CA SER A 107 3.70 -14.71 -2.48
C SER A 107 4.53 -13.88 -1.50
N GLY A 108 4.06 -13.71 -0.25
CA GLY A 108 4.77 -12.93 0.77
C GLY A 108 4.84 -11.42 0.48
N LEU A 109 4.05 -10.92 -0.48
CA LEU A 109 4.05 -9.52 -0.89
C LEU A 109 3.12 -8.62 -0.05
N LEU A 110 2.37 -9.18 0.89
CA LEU A 110 1.61 -8.43 1.88
C LEU A 110 2.38 -8.37 3.20
N LYS A 111 2.61 -7.15 3.70
CA LYS A 111 3.10 -6.97 5.07
C LYS A 111 2.00 -7.36 6.04
N LYS A 112 2.28 -8.25 6.98
CA LYS A 112 1.39 -8.57 8.10
C LYS A 112 1.16 -7.28 8.90
N ARG A 113 -0.10 -6.93 9.14
CA ARG A 113 -0.43 -5.79 10.00
C ARG A 113 -0.12 -6.17 11.44
N SER A 114 0.45 -5.23 12.20
CA SER A 114 0.56 -5.38 13.65
C SER A 114 -0.84 -5.58 14.25
N PRO A 115 -1.07 -6.55 15.14
CA PRO A 115 -2.33 -6.69 15.86
C PRO A 115 -2.60 -5.48 16.76
N TRP A 116 -1.56 -4.75 17.14
CA TRP A 116 -1.65 -3.58 18.02
C TRP A 116 -1.99 -2.35 17.20
N LYS A 117 -3.23 -1.85 17.34
CA LYS A 117 -3.63 -0.55 16.80
C LYS A 117 -3.30 0.51 17.85
N ARG A 118 -2.47 1.49 17.50
CA ARG A 118 -2.32 2.68 18.34
C ARG A 118 -3.63 3.46 18.34
N TYR A 119 -4.09 3.84 19.52
CA TYR A 119 -5.20 4.77 19.65
C TYR A 119 -4.73 6.14 19.20
N HIS A 120 -5.44 6.72 18.24
CA HIS A 120 -5.24 8.09 17.79
C HIS A 120 -6.50 8.86 18.18
N PRO A 121 -6.42 9.76 19.17
CA PRO A 121 -7.57 10.57 19.54
C PRO A 121 -8.00 11.44 18.35
N HIS A 122 -9.30 11.67 18.25
CA HIS A 122 -9.84 12.60 17.26
C HIS A 122 -9.31 14.00 17.57
N VAL A 123 -8.83 14.69 16.54
CA VAL A 123 -8.32 16.05 16.61
C VAL A 123 -9.13 16.91 15.66
N ASP A 124 -9.78 17.94 16.20
CA ASP A 124 -10.48 18.91 15.37
C ASP A 124 -9.49 19.66 14.48
N ARG A 125 -9.72 19.59 13.18
CA ARG A 125 -8.91 20.23 12.14
C ARG A 125 -9.80 21.07 11.25
N PRO A 126 -9.27 22.14 10.63
CA PRO A 126 -9.97 22.80 9.55
C PRO A 126 -10.32 21.78 8.48
N TYR A 127 -11.58 21.72 8.09
CA TYR A 127 -12.04 20.82 7.02
C TYR A 127 -12.12 21.61 5.71
N PRO A 128 -11.22 21.37 4.74
CA PRO A 128 -11.27 22.07 3.47
C PRO A 128 -12.46 21.58 2.65
N LEU A 129 -13.21 22.50 2.08
CA LEU A 129 -14.38 22.22 1.24
C LEU A 129 -14.00 22.16 -0.25
N LYS A 130 -12.94 22.86 -0.66
CA LYS A 130 -12.41 22.88 -2.02
C LYS A 130 -10.89 22.96 -2.04
N GLN A 131 -10.32 22.85 -3.24
CA GLN A 131 -8.88 22.99 -3.44
C GLN A 131 -8.42 24.40 -3.00
N GLY A 132 -7.28 24.46 -2.34
CA GLY A 132 -6.66 25.69 -1.85
C GLY A 132 -7.18 26.20 -0.51
N ASP A 133 -8.27 25.65 0.03
CA ASP A 133 -8.79 26.10 1.34
C ASP A 133 -7.81 25.86 2.47
N LEU A 134 -7.04 24.76 2.42
CA LEU A 134 -5.99 24.45 3.37
C LEU A 134 -4.81 23.77 2.66
N VAL A 135 -3.66 24.41 2.71
CA VAL A 135 -2.40 23.90 2.16
C VAL A 135 -1.39 23.73 3.28
N GLU A 136 -0.99 22.50 3.54
CA GLU A 136 0.08 22.18 4.49
C GLU A 136 1.44 22.35 3.81
N ILE A 137 2.40 23.00 4.49
CA ILE A 137 3.77 23.24 4.02
C ILE A 137 4.77 22.75 5.05
N ASP A 138 5.92 22.25 4.56
CA ASP A 138 6.96 21.69 5.42
C ASP A 138 8.31 21.67 4.67
N THR A 139 9.40 21.40 5.39
CA THR A 139 10.75 21.29 4.85
C THR A 139 11.41 19.98 5.21
N ILE A 140 11.81 19.19 4.21
CA ILE A 140 12.64 18.00 4.43
C ILE A 140 14.11 18.41 4.45
N HIS A 141 14.81 18.06 5.53
CA HIS A 141 16.24 18.27 5.68
C HIS A 141 16.99 17.02 5.24
N LEU A 142 17.91 17.17 4.27
CA LEU A 142 18.73 16.08 3.75
C LEU A 142 20.22 16.39 3.99
N MET A 143 20.91 15.45 4.61
CA MET A 143 22.36 15.57 4.79
C MET A 143 23.07 15.07 3.54
N ILE A 144 23.96 15.88 2.96
CA ILE A 144 24.91 15.44 1.91
C ILE A 144 26.11 14.77 2.56
N ASN A 145 26.60 15.38 3.64
CA ASN A 145 27.66 14.89 4.50
C ASN A 145 27.47 15.47 5.92
N GLU A 146 28.38 15.21 6.84
CA GLU A 146 28.27 15.63 8.25
C GLU A 146 28.13 17.15 8.45
N ARG A 147 28.59 17.98 7.47
CA ARG A 147 28.61 19.45 7.57
C ARG A 147 27.67 20.15 6.59
N GLN A 148 27.13 19.45 5.61
CA GLN A 148 26.37 20.08 4.54
C GLN A 148 24.97 19.51 4.42
N ARG A 149 23.99 20.41 4.42
CA ARG A 149 22.56 20.08 4.26
C ARG A 149 22.01 20.72 3.00
N ILE A 150 21.00 20.05 2.45
CA ILE A 150 20.11 20.64 1.44
C ILE A 150 18.67 20.48 1.94
N TYR A 151 17.77 21.22 1.36
CA TYR A 151 16.41 21.38 1.84
C TYR A 151 15.42 21.11 0.72
N VAL A 152 14.45 20.24 0.94
CA VAL A 152 13.35 20.05 -0.01
C VAL A 152 12.11 20.68 0.59
N PHE A 153 11.69 21.81 0.01
CA PHE A 153 10.42 22.45 0.37
C PHE A 153 9.30 21.65 -0.25
N VAL A 154 8.27 21.39 0.53
CA VAL A 154 7.12 20.59 0.13
C VAL A 154 5.83 21.26 0.54
N LEU A 155 4.81 21.10 -0.25
CA LEU A 155 3.46 21.47 0.11
C LEU A 155 2.43 20.47 -0.44
N ILE A 156 1.31 20.37 0.24
CA ILE A 156 0.17 19.55 -0.16
C ILE A 156 -1.14 20.31 0.07
N ASP A 157 -1.98 20.34 -0.94
CA ASP A 157 -3.38 20.75 -0.76
C ASP A 157 -4.16 19.63 -0.07
N VAL A 158 -4.74 19.93 1.09
CA VAL A 158 -5.39 18.93 1.93
C VAL A 158 -6.67 18.39 1.29
N TYR A 159 -7.36 19.15 0.46
CA TYR A 159 -8.56 18.69 -0.22
C TYR A 159 -8.23 17.75 -1.39
N SER A 160 -7.48 18.24 -2.37
CA SER A 160 -7.22 17.49 -3.62
C SER A 160 -6.06 16.51 -3.51
N ARG A 161 -5.20 16.63 -2.49
CA ARG A 161 -3.92 15.91 -2.38
C ARG A 161 -2.89 16.35 -3.43
N TRP A 162 -3.13 17.46 -4.12
CA TRP A 162 -2.16 18.03 -5.05
C TRP A 162 -0.90 18.44 -4.30
N VAL A 163 0.25 18.16 -4.90
CA VAL A 163 1.55 18.39 -4.25
C VAL A 163 2.49 19.18 -5.14
N TYR A 164 3.35 19.97 -4.49
CA TYR A 164 4.51 20.58 -5.12
C TYR A 164 5.72 20.44 -4.22
N ALA A 165 6.90 20.23 -4.81
CA ALA A 165 8.15 20.09 -4.06
C ALA A 165 9.33 20.57 -4.91
N LYS A 166 10.34 21.18 -4.25
CA LYS A 166 11.55 21.66 -4.90
C LYS A 166 12.72 21.65 -3.92
N CYS A 167 13.88 21.24 -4.40
CA CYS A 167 15.11 21.16 -3.61
C CYS A 167 15.96 22.42 -3.75
N TYR A 168 16.47 22.89 -2.63
CA TYR A 168 17.32 24.07 -2.51
C TYR A 168 18.58 23.77 -1.71
N SER A 169 19.66 24.49 -2.00
CA SER A 169 20.93 24.42 -1.25
C SER A 169 20.92 25.23 0.06
N ARG A 170 19.98 26.14 0.21
CA ARG A 170 19.81 27.01 1.39
C ARG A 170 18.34 27.11 1.76
N MET A 171 18.06 27.49 3.00
CA MET A 171 16.72 27.67 3.54
C MET A 171 16.62 29.07 4.17
N ASN A 172 15.62 29.83 3.76
CA ASN A 172 15.22 31.09 4.38
C ASN A 172 13.78 31.45 3.99
N SER A 173 13.18 32.41 4.70
CA SER A 173 11.80 32.83 4.49
C SER A 173 11.54 33.37 3.07
N ASN A 174 12.48 34.10 2.45
CA ASN A 174 12.31 34.63 1.10
C ASN A 174 12.24 33.51 0.05
N MET A 175 13.07 32.48 0.20
CA MET A 175 13.01 31.30 -0.68
C MET A 175 11.70 30.54 -0.49
N MET A 176 11.19 30.42 0.74
CA MET A 176 9.89 29.78 1.01
C MET A 176 8.75 30.59 0.39
N ILE A 177 8.75 31.92 0.49
CA ILE A 177 7.77 32.79 -0.17
C ILE A 177 7.77 32.57 -1.71
N THR A 178 8.97 32.55 -2.30
CA THR A 178 9.13 32.31 -3.75
C THR A 178 8.61 30.93 -4.12
N PHE A 179 8.92 29.89 -3.33
CA PHE A 179 8.44 28.53 -3.51
C PHE A 179 6.91 28.44 -3.48
N VAL A 180 6.25 29.07 -2.49
CA VAL A 180 4.80 29.07 -2.39
C VAL A 180 4.14 29.77 -3.58
N LYS A 181 4.69 30.93 -4.04
CA LYS A 181 4.20 31.63 -5.23
C LYS A 181 4.36 30.80 -6.49
N GLU A 182 5.50 30.11 -6.66
CA GLU A 182 5.75 29.20 -7.77
C GLU A 182 4.79 28.01 -7.74
N ALA A 183 4.56 27.43 -6.56
CA ALA A 183 3.62 26.33 -6.37
C ALA A 183 2.18 26.74 -6.74
N GLU A 184 1.73 27.90 -6.27
CA GLU A 184 0.39 28.42 -6.58
C GLU A 184 0.20 28.64 -8.10
N LYS A 185 1.23 29.17 -8.79
CA LYS A 185 1.22 29.29 -10.25
C LYS A 185 1.09 27.94 -10.96
N ASN A 186 1.77 26.90 -10.44
CA ASN A 186 1.75 25.56 -11.03
C ASN A 186 0.47 24.77 -10.70
N SER A 187 -0.23 25.14 -9.63
CA SER A 187 -1.46 24.42 -9.19
C SER A 187 -2.70 24.79 -10.03
N ASN A 188 -2.69 25.95 -10.69
CA ASN A 188 -3.83 26.55 -11.37
C ASN A 188 -5.02 26.89 -10.45
N PHE A 189 -4.80 26.97 -9.13
CA PHE A 189 -5.79 27.43 -8.15
C PHE A 189 -5.11 28.26 -7.04
N LYS A 190 -5.89 29.13 -6.39
CA LYS A 190 -5.37 30.00 -5.32
C LYS A 190 -5.31 29.26 -3.99
N PHE A 191 -4.28 29.56 -3.21
CA PHE A 191 -4.15 29.11 -1.84
C PHE A 191 -4.77 30.14 -0.89
N ASN A 192 -5.80 29.73 -0.14
CA ASN A 192 -6.50 30.59 0.80
C ASN A 192 -5.80 30.59 2.17
N MET A 193 -5.52 29.41 2.70
CA MET A 193 -4.85 29.23 4.00
C MET A 193 -3.63 28.33 3.87
N LEU A 194 -2.52 28.77 4.45
CA LEU A 194 -1.31 27.98 4.62
C LEU A 194 -1.18 27.51 6.06
N GLN A 195 -0.72 26.30 6.25
CA GLN A 195 -0.42 25.75 7.57
C GLN A 195 1.00 25.21 7.59
N SER A 196 1.79 25.61 8.59
CA SER A 196 3.16 25.14 8.80
C SER A 196 3.41 24.78 10.27
N ASP A 197 4.54 24.17 10.52
CA ASP A 197 5.12 24.13 11.87
C ASP A 197 5.75 25.46 12.25
N HIS A 198 6.51 25.48 13.36
CA HIS A 198 7.21 26.66 13.88
C HIS A 198 8.67 26.77 13.38
N GLY A 199 8.98 26.21 12.20
CA GLY A 199 10.30 26.31 11.60
C GLY A 199 10.73 27.76 11.35
N PRO A 200 12.03 28.08 11.41
CA PRO A 200 12.54 29.46 11.23
C PRO A 200 12.20 30.05 9.86
N GLU A 201 12.03 29.23 8.82
CA GLU A 201 11.61 29.66 7.49
C GLU A 201 10.17 30.21 7.45
N PHE A 202 9.34 29.83 8.42
CA PHE A 202 7.93 30.26 8.58
C PHE A 202 7.76 31.39 9.60
N GLY A 203 8.83 32.04 10.01
CA GLY A 203 8.79 33.13 10.97
C GLY A 203 7.95 34.33 10.54
N ASN A 204 7.86 35.37 11.38
CA ASN A 204 7.01 36.55 11.16
C ASN A 204 7.18 37.20 9.79
N TRP A 205 8.39 37.24 9.25
CA TRP A 205 8.66 37.75 7.91
C TRP A 205 7.89 36.98 6.83
N PHE A 206 7.92 35.65 6.87
CA PHE A 206 7.15 34.82 5.95
C PHE A 206 5.66 35.15 6.04
N VAL A 207 5.09 35.15 7.24
CA VAL A 207 3.66 35.39 7.46
C VAL A 207 3.22 36.76 6.95
N THR A 208 4.03 37.80 7.19
CA THR A 208 3.73 39.17 6.73
C THR A 208 3.79 39.29 5.20
N GLN A 209 4.80 38.68 4.57
CA GLN A 209 5.04 38.86 3.13
C GLN A 209 4.20 37.96 2.24
N ILE A 210 3.72 36.80 2.73
CA ILE A 210 2.95 35.86 1.91
C ILE A 210 1.54 36.37 1.58
N LYS A 211 1.01 37.32 2.38
CA LYS A 211 -0.33 37.95 2.20
C LYS A 211 -1.46 36.92 2.06
N LYS A 212 -1.42 35.84 2.85
CA LYS A 212 -2.42 34.76 2.92
C LYS A 212 -2.75 34.47 4.37
N TYR A 213 -3.93 33.87 4.62
CA TYR A 213 -4.19 33.35 5.95
C TYR A 213 -3.12 32.30 6.29
N HIS A 214 -2.51 32.45 7.47
CA HIS A 214 -1.48 31.51 7.94
C HIS A 214 -1.84 31.00 9.33
N ARG A 215 -1.64 29.74 9.52
CA ARG A 215 -1.87 29.02 10.77
C ARG A 215 -0.64 28.20 11.12
N TYR A 216 -0.19 28.28 12.36
CA TYR A 216 0.79 27.35 12.90
C TYR A 216 0.10 26.09 13.43
N THR A 217 0.79 24.95 13.31
CA THR A 217 0.38 23.72 13.98
C THR A 217 0.44 23.90 15.49
N ARG A 218 -0.45 23.24 16.22
CA ARG A 218 -0.43 23.28 17.68
C ARG A 218 0.78 22.52 18.23
N ILE A 219 1.45 23.10 19.21
CA ILE A 219 2.60 22.46 19.87
C ILE A 219 2.17 21.13 20.50
N GLY A 220 2.95 20.07 20.26
CA GLY A 220 2.67 18.74 20.78
C GLY A 220 1.50 18.00 20.10
N LYS A 221 0.99 18.51 18.96
CA LYS A 221 -0.05 17.87 18.16
C LYS A 221 0.48 17.50 16.75
N PRO A 222 1.32 16.46 16.62
CA PRO A 222 1.94 16.09 15.33
C PRO A 222 0.89 15.76 14.25
N ASN A 223 -0.31 15.38 14.66
CA ASN A 223 -1.39 15.10 13.73
C ASN A 223 -1.88 16.32 12.92
N ASP A 224 -1.57 17.54 13.33
CA ASP A 224 -2.05 18.74 12.63
C ASP A 224 -1.46 18.83 11.22
N ASN A 225 -0.20 18.43 11.02
CA ASN A 225 0.52 18.47 9.73
C ASN A 225 0.62 17.08 9.03
N SER A 226 -0.32 16.19 9.35
CA SER A 226 -0.21 14.76 8.97
C SER A 226 -0.26 14.46 7.47
N HIS A 227 -0.82 15.35 6.64
CA HIS A 227 -0.86 15.12 5.20
C HIS A 227 0.48 15.40 4.56
N VAL A 228 1.13 16.52 4.91
CA VAL A 228 2.47 16.84 4.41
C VAL A 228 3.51 15.87 4.98
N GLU A 229 3.44 15.49 6.26
CA GLU A 229 4.32 14.47 6.85
C GLU A 229 4.21 13.13 6.11
N ARG A 230 2.99 12.73 5.77
CA ARG A 230 2.79 11.53 4.98
C ARG A 230 3.34 11.66 3.56
N PHE A 231 3.20 12.82 2.96
CA PHE A 231 3.79 13.10 1.65
C PHE A 231 5.32 13.09 1.73
N ASN A 232 5.91 13.69 2.77
CA ASN A 232 7.36 13.69 3.00
C ASN A 232 7.93 12.28 3.00
N ARG A 233 7.33 11.37 3.78
CA ARG A 233 7.74 9.97 3.78
C ARG A 233 7.59 9.34 2.39
N THR A 234 6.48 9.60 1.72
CA THR A 234 6.20 9.01 0.41
C THR A 234 7.18 9.49 -0.65
N VAL A 235 7.48 10.80 -0.71
CA VAL A 235 8.42 11.36 -1.70
C VAL A 235 9.87 10.96 -1.41
N GLN A 236 10.24 10.77 -0.14
CA GLN A 236 11.54 10.22 0.22
C GLN A 236 11.68 8.79 -0.29
N GLU A 237 10.79 7.88 0.10
CA GLU A 237 10.85 6.46 -0.27
C GLU A 237 10.68 6.21 -1.79
N GLU A 238 9.79 6.96 -2.44
CA GLU A 238 9.45 6.73 -3.85
C GLU A 238 10.33 7.51 -4.84
N CYS A 239 11.01 8.59 -4.40
CA CYS A 239 11.75 9.48 -5.30
C CYS A 239 13.16 9.84 -4.79
N ILE A 240 13.27 10.50 -3.63
CA ILE A 240 14.51 11.14 -3.19
C ILE A 240 15.60 10.11 -2.88
N ASP A 241 15.28 9.04 -2.15
CA ASP A 241 16.24 8.00 -1.74
C ASP A 241 16.76 7.15 -2.92
N ARG A 242 16.23 7.38 -4.12
CA ARG A 242 16.61 6.64 -5.34
C ARG A 242 17.61 7.38 -6.22
N VAL A 243 17.98 8.59 -5.84
CA VAL A 243 18.87 9.44 -6.65
C VAL A 243 20.02 10.01 -5.80
N LYS A 244 21.05 10.51 -6.46
CA LYS A 244 22.17 11.15 -5.76
C LYS A 244 21.69 12.37 -4.97
N THR A 245 22.18 12.51 -3.73
CA THR A 245 21.78 13.58 -2.80
C THR A 245 22.46 14.90 -3.18
N ASN A 246 22.00 15.52 -4.26
CA ASN A 246 22.35 16.89 -4.66
C ASN A 246 21.13 17.59 -5.29
N PRO A 247 21.06 18.95 -5.22
CA PRO A 247 19.87 19.69 -5.66
C PRO A 247 19.49 19.45 -7.12
N ARG A 248 20.46 19.30 -8.02
CA ARG A 248 20.21 19.09 -9.46
C ARG A 248 19.56 17.74 -9.72
N SER A 249 20.10 16.66 -9.16
CA SER A 249 19.57 15.30 -9.34
C SER A 249 18.18 15.15 -8.71
N ILE A 250 18.01 15.69 -7.49
CA ILE A 250 16.73 15.65 -6.78
C ILE A 250 15.67 16.43 -7.55
N ASN A 251 15.95 17.65 -8.02
CA ASN A 251 14.99 18.44 -8.79
C ASN A 251 14.59 17.79 -10.11
N CYS A 252 15.53 17.14 -10.79
CA CYS A 252 15.21 16.36 -12.01
C CYS A 252 14.26 15.19 -11.70
N ALA A 253 14.50 14.46 -10.61
CA ALA A 253 13.65 13.38 -10.18
C ALA A 253 12.28 13.87 -9.69
N LEU A 254 12.27 14.94 -8.88
CA LEU A 254 11.02 15.56 -8.38
C LEU A 254 10.12 16.01 -9.53
N LYS A 255 10.64 16.62 -10.59
CA LYS A 255 9.85 17.05 -11.75
C LYS A 255 9.06 15.89 -12.38
N LYS A 256 9.69 14.72 -12.53
CA LYS A 256 9.05 13.51 -13.06
C LYS A 256 8.06 12.91 -12.03
N TYR A 257 8.48 12.85 -10.77
CA TYR A 257 7.69 12.26 -9.70
C TYR A 257 6.42 13.06 -9.40
N LEU A 258 6.48 14.40 -9.36
CA LEU A 258 5.32 15.28 -9.14
C LEU A 258 4.30 15.13 -10.25
N ARG A 259 4.73 14.97 -11.52
CA ARG A 259 3.83 14.66 -12.62
C ARG A 259 3.11 13.33 -12.38
N TYR A 260 3.85 12.26 -12.09
CA TYR A 260 3.27 10.97 -11.73
C TYR A 260 2.30 11.08 -10.54
N TYR A 261 2.73 11.74 -9.46
CA TYR A 261 1.93 11.88 -8.24
C TYR A 261 0.60 12.60 -8.49
N ASN A 262 0.62 13.71 -9.21
CA ASN A 262 -0.56 14.55 -9.43
C ASN A 262 -1.51 14.01 -10.51
N TYR A 263 -1.01 13.31 -11.52
CA TYR A 263 -1.80 12.93 -12.70
C TYR A 263 -2.06 11.42 -12.83
N GLU A 264 -1.24 10.57 -12.22
CA GLU A 264 -1.31 9.13 -12.46
C GLU A 264 -1.51 8.33 -11.17
N ARG A 265 -0.97 8.82 -10.05
CA ARG A 265 -0.99 8.12 -8.77
C ARG A 265 -2.38 8.13 -8.14
N LEU A 266 -2.99 6.96 -7.93
CA LEU A 266 -4.28 6.82 -7.28
C LEU A 266 -4.17 7.01 -5.76
N HIS A 267 -5.11 7.74 -5.15
CA HIS A 267 -5.14 8.03 -3.73
C HIS A 267 -6.41 7.51 -3.05
N MET A 268 -6.26 6.62 -2.08
CA MET A 268 -7.39 6.06 -1.32
C MET A 268 -8.20 7.16 -0.61
N GLY A 269 -7.52 8.17 -0.05
CA GLY A 269 -8.18 9.27 0.68
C GLY A 269 -9.06 10.19 -0.16
N ILE A 270 -9.00 10.07 -1.48
CA ILE A 270 -9.86 10.77 -2.45
C ILE A 270 -10.54 9.78 -3.40
N ASN A 271 -10.98 8.64 -2.86
CA ASN A 271 -11.74 7.61 -3.58
C ASN A 271 -11.04 7.08 -4.84
N PHE A 272 -9.75 6.77 -4.73
CA PHE A 272 -8.89 6.27 -5.83
C PHE A 272 -8.80 7.19 -7.05
N LYS A 273 -9.06 8.48 -6.89
CA LYS A 273 -8.80 9.48 -7.92
C LYS A 273 -7.35 9.94 -7.84
N THR A 274 -6.88 10.57 -8.93
CA THR A 274 -5.67 11.38 -8.90
C THR A 274 -6.01 12.79 -8.41
N PRO A 275 -5.04 13.54 -7.86
CA PRO A 275 -5.25 14.95 -7.51
C PRO A 275 -5.83 15.78 -8.66
N SER A 276 -5.29 15.63 -9.86
CA SER A 276 -5.76 16.32 -11.07
C SER A 276 -7.21 16.02 -11.42
N GLN A 277 -7.62 14.75 -11.32
CA GLN A 277 -9.02 14.37 -11.58
C GLN A 277 -10.00 15.00 -10.60
N LEU A 278 -9.57 15.24 -9.34
CA LEU A 278 -10.42 15.89 -8.36
C LEU A 278 -10.54 17.40 -8.62
N ILE A 279 -9.44 18.06 -8.98
CA ILE A 279 -9.41 19.49 -9.33
C ILE A 279 -10.29 19.76 -10.56
N ASN A 280 -10.11 19.00 -11.63
CA ASN A 280 -10.86 19.18 -12.88
C ASN A 280 -12.37 18.97 -12.70
N LYS A 281 -12.79 18.05 -11.82
CA LYS A 281 -14.20 17.82 -11.54
C LYS A 281 -14.88 19.03 -10.89
N VAL A 282 -14.17 19.75 -10.04
CA VAL A 282 -14.70 20.97 -9.40
C VAL A 282 -14.81 22.11 -10.41
N MET A 283 -13.89 22.20 -11.38
CA MET A 283 -13.96 23.23 -12.44
C MET A 283 -15.10 23.02 -13.45
N GLN A 284 -15.54 21.76 -13.62
CA GLN A 284 -16.67 21.44 -14.52
C GLN A 284 -18.06 21.62 -13.88
N SER A 285 -18.12 21.84 -12.57
CA SER A 285 -19.36 22.02 -11.80
C SER A 285 -19.71 23.49 -11.56
N TYR A 286 -19.00 24.42 -12.20
CA TYR A 286 -19.26 25.84 -12.28
C TYR A 286 -19.39 26.25 -13.76
#